data_e4b80b036467d85413200d03885ae8fa
#
_entry.id   e4b80b036467d85413200d03885ae8fa
#
_cell.length_a   1.000
_cell.length_b   1.000
_cell.length_c   1.000
_cell.angle_alpha   90.00
_cell.angle_beta   90.00
_cell.angle_gamma   90.00
#
_symmetry.space_group_name_H-M   'P 1'
#
loop_
_entity.id
_entity.type
_entity.pdbx_description
1 polymer ?
#
loop_
_entity_poly.entity_id
_entity_poly.type
_entity_poly.pdbx_seq_one_letter_code
_entity_poly.pdbx_strand_id
1 'polypeptide(L)'
;MKILIKNVDIITCDSDKKIIKNAFLAIENGYIVYIDKNEKADFKPDRIIDGKNKVLMPGLINAHTHCGMTILRNYANDLNLEEWLFDNILPAEEKLLPEDIYWGTLLGISEMIKTGTTAFLDMYLHMDQVAKAVAEAGIRANLSKNPLDFDESGKIVKEDYSFFENWHNRENGRIKTSFEVHSVYLFNEESLIQSAKCAKELNTR
;
A
#
# COMPACT_ATOMS: atom_id res chain seq x y z
N MET A 1 -21.91 -2.81 8.45
CA MET A 1 -21.53 -4.01 9.22
C MET A 1 -20.92 -3.59 10.54
N LYS A 2 -21.40 -4.21 11.65
CA LYS A 2 -20.94 -3.97 13.02
C LYS A 2 -20.22 -5.20 13.56
N ILE A 3 -19.00 -5.04 14.05
CA ILE A 3 -18.20 -6.15 14.59
C ILE A 3 -17.83 -5.82 16.04
N LEU A 4 -18.01 -6.79 16.93
CA LEU A 4 -17.51 -6.72 18.29
C LEU A 4 -16.39 -7.76 18.47
N ILE A 5 -15.22 -7.31 18.89
CA ILE A 5 -14.12 -8.16 19.34
C ILE A 5 -14.11 -8.09 20.86
N LYS A 6 -14.17 -9.22 21.54
CA LYS A 6 -14.21 -9.30 23.00
C LYS A 6 -13.14 -10.21 23.58
N ASN A 7 -12.86 -10.05 24.88
CA ASN A 7 -11.89 -10.84 25.62
C ASN A 7 -10.48 -10.79 25.03
N VAL A 8 -10.06 -9.66 24.47
CA VAL A 8 -8.79 -9.52 23.75
C VAL A 8 -7.85 -8.56 24.48
N ASP A 9 -6.57 -8.86 24.50
CA ASP A 9 -5.56 -7.89 24.94
C ASP A 9 -5.26 -6.95 23.76
N ILE A 10 -5.38 -5.63 23.98
CA ILE A 10 -5.19 -4.63 22.94
C ILE A 10 -3.89 -3.86 23.18
N ILE A 11 -3.01 -3.83 22.16
CA ILE A 11 -1.84 -2.95 22.11
C ILE A 11 -2.21 -1.78 21.20
N THR A 12 -2.33 -0.58 21.75
CA THR A 12 -2.85 0.58 21.01
C THR A 12 -1.87 1.14 19.99
N CYS A 13 -0.57 0.99 20.22
CA CYS A 13 0.52 1.57 19.42
C CYS A 13 0.41 3.10 19.23
N ASP A 14 -0.32 3.77 20.11
CA ASP A 14 -0.41 5.23 20.17
C ASP A 14 0.73 5.86 21.00
N SER A 15 0.69 7.18 21.16
CA SER A 15 1.67 7.93 21.98
C SER A 15 1.75 7.43 23.42
N ASP A 16 0.62 6.97 23.97
CA ASP A 16 0.52 6.52 25.36
C ASP A 16 1.01 5.08 25.55
N LYS A 17 1.26 4.34 24.46
CA LYS A 17 1.75 2.95 24.46
C LYS A 17 0.97 2.03 25.41
N LYS A 18 -0.34 2.19 25.44
CA LYS A 18 -1.22 1.45 26.36
C LYS A 18 -1.38 -0.01 25.96
N ILE A 19 -1.42 -0.88 26.98
CA ILE A 19 -1.91 -2.25 26.84
C ILE A 19 -3.19 -2.34 27.67
N ILE A 20 -4.31 -2.63 26.98
CA ILE A 20 -5.62 -2.78 27.61
C ILE A 20 -5.93 -4.27 27.66
N LYS A 21 -5.90 -4.84 28.87
CA LYS A 21 -6.11 -6.26 29.10
C LYS A 21 -7.58 -6.62 29.11
N ASN A 22 -7.92 -7.78 28.51
CA ASN A 22 -9.26 -8.35 28.46
C ASN A 22 -10.32 -7.32 28.03
N ALA A 23 -10.06 -6.67 26.91
CA ALA A 23 -10.84 -5.54 26.42
C ALA A 23 -11.91 -5.94 25.38
N PHE A 24 -12.74 -4.94 25.08
CA PHE A 24 -13.74 -4.96 24.02
C PHE A 24 -13.39 -3.90 22.98
N LEU A 25 -13.52 -4.23 21.71
CA LEU A 25 -13.36 -3.30 20.61
C LEU A 25 -14.55 -3.43 19.67
N ALA A 26 -15.24 -2.31 19.40
CA ALA A 26 -16.35 -2.27 18.46
C ALA A 26 -15.96 -1.52 17.18
N ILE A 27 -16.33 -2.12 16.05
CA ILE A 27 -16.11 -1.57 14.70
C ILE A 27 -17.48 -1.36 14.06
N GLU A 28 -17.68 -0.19 13.48
CA GLU A 28 -18.88 0.13 12.69
C GLU A 28 -18.44 0.78 11.37
N ASN A 29 -18.89 0.21 10.25
CA ASN A 29 -18.60 0.71 8.89
C ASN A 29 -17.10 0.93 8.60
N GLY A 30 -16.26 0.04 9.12
CA GLY A 30 -14.81 0.10 8.90
C GLY A 30 -14.04 1.00 9.88
N TYR A 31 -14.72 1.63 10.86
CA TYR A 31 -14.10 2.49 11.85
C TYR A 31 -14.21 1.90 13.26
N ILE A 32 -13.17 2.07 14.05
CA ILE A 32 -13.21 1.75 15.48
C ILE A 32 -14.03 2.82 16.18
N VAL A 33 -15.14 2.42 16.79
CA VAL A 33 -16.09 3.34 17.48
C VAL A 33 -16.05 3.18 18.99
N TYR A 34 -15.38 2.16 19.50
CA TYR A 34 -15.29 1.90 20.94
C TYR A 34 -14.10 1.01 21.27
N ILE A 35 -13.40 1.34 22.36
CA ILE A 35 -12.38 0.49 23.01
C ILE A 35 -12.49 0.72 24.50
N ASP A 36 -12.77 -0.33 25.28
CA ASP A 36 -12.79 -0.26 26.75
C ASP A 36 -12.64 -1.67 27.36
N LYS A 37 -12.44 -1.72 28.69
CA LYS A 37 -12.49 -2.96 29.50
C LYS A 37 -13.90 -3.46 29.72
N ASN A 38 -14.89 -2.60 29.58
CA ASN A 38 -16.29 -2.92 29.74
C ASN A 38 -16.95 -3.09 28.39
N GLU A 39 -17.92 -3.99 28.31
CA GLU A 39 -18.72 -4.16 27.10
C GLU A 39 -19.62 -2.94 26.87
N LYS A 40 -19.76 -2.50 25.64
CA LYS A 40 -20.67 -1.42 25.25
C LYS A 40 -22.09 -1.97 25.19
N ALA A 41 -22.89 -1.74 26.23
CA ALA A 41 -24.20 -2.36 26.44
C ALA A 41 -25.20 -2.15 25.28
N ASP A 42 -25.17 -0.99 24.61
CA ASP A 42 -26.11 -0.65 23.53
C ASP A 42 -25.60 -1.03 22.12
N PHE A 43 -24.42 -1.65 22.03
CA PHE A 43 -23.87 -2.05 20.73
C PHE A 43 -24.41 -3.40 20.29
N LYS A 44 -25.17 -3.41 19.20
CA LYS A 44 -25.73 -4.65 18.61
C LYS A 44 -24.85 -5.06 17.41
N PRO A 45 -23.92 -5.99 17.59
CA PRO A 45 -23.03 -6.42 16.53
C PRO A 45 -23.70 -7.39 15.56
N ASP A 46 -23.36 -7.29 14.27
CA ASP A 46 -23.69 -8.30 13.26
C ASP A 46 -22.78 -9.53 13.40
N ARG A 47 -21.55 -9.33 13.93
CA ARG A 47 -20.57 -10.38 14.12
C ARG A 47 -19.80 -10.17 15.44
N ILE A 48 -19.59 -11.28 16.16
CA ILE A 48 -18.78 -11.30 17.39
C ILE A 48 -17.53 -12.17 17.13
N ILE A 49 -16.37 -11.66 17.55
CA ILE A 49 -15.09 -12.38 17.51
C ILE A 49 -14.61 -12.54 18.96
N ASP A 50 -14.43 -13.77 19.41
CA ASP A 50 -13.79 -14.03 20.72
C ASP A 50 -12.27 -14.01 20.56
N GLY A 51 -11.67 -13.02 21.19
CA GLY A 51 -10.22 -12.79 21.19
C GLY A 51 -9.49 -13.41 22.38
N LYS A 52 -10.10 -14.33 23.11
CA LYS A 52 -9.46 -15.00 24.26
C LYS A 52 -8.11 -15.59 23.87
N ASN A 53 -7.09 -15.29 24.65
CA ASN A 53 -5.69 -15.68 24.41
C ASN A 53 -5.07 -15.10 23.12
N LYS A 54 -5.63 -13.99 22.61
CA LYS A 54 -5.11 -13.27 21.43
C LYS A 54 -4.75 -11.85 21.80
N VAL A 55 -3.90 -11.28 20.97
CA VAL A 55 -3.54 -9.86 21.02
C VAL A 55 -4.08 -9.18 19.78
N LEU A 56 -4.72 -8.03 19.97
CA LEU A 56 -5.14 -7.14 18.90
C LEU A 56 -4.20 -5.94 18.85
N MET A 57 -3.72 -5.61 17.67
CA MET A 57 -2.87 -4.45 17.45
C MET A 57 -3.17 -3.88 16.05
N PRO A 58 -2.75 -2.63 15.76
CA PRO A 58 -2.79 -2.12 14.40
C PRO A 58 -2.08 -3.05 13.42
N GLY A 59 -2.62 -3.21 12.22
CA GLY A 59 -1.99 -4.02 11.19
C GLY A 59 -0.64 -3.45 10.76
N LEU A 60 0.24 -4.31 10.27
CA LEU A 60 1.55 -3.89 9.76
C LEU A 60 1.36 -3.05 8.49
N ILE A 61 2.29 -2.12 8.29
CA ILE A 61 2.38 -1.29 7.09
C ILE A 61 3.67 -1.66 6.37
N ASN A 62 3.56 -2.10 5.11
CA ASN A 62 4.72 -2.29 4.26
C ASN A 62 4.99 -0.99 3.49
N ALA A 63 6.02 -0.25 3.91
CA ALA A 63 6.28 1.09 3.42
C ALA A 63 7.11 1.14 2.12
N HIS A 64 7.49 0.01 1.54
CA HIS A 64 8.19 -0.06 0.26
C HIS A 64 7.98 -1.40 -0.42
N THR A 65 7.35 -1.39 -1.60
CA THR A 65 7.14 -2.60 -2.41
C THR A 65 7.27 -2.30 -3.90
N HIS A 66 7.52 -3.38 -4.65
CA HIS A 66 7.30 -3.52 -6.08
C HIS A 66 6.43 -4.76 -6.25
N CYS A 67 5.16 -4.66 -5.87
CA CYS A 67 4.30 -5.80 -5.59
C CYS A 67 4.09 -6.70 -6.81
N GLY A 68 3.94 -6.13 -8.00
CA GLY A 68 3.84 -6.88 -9.26
C GLY A 68 5.07 -7.72 -9.57
N MET A 69 6.23 -7.34 -9.03
CA MET A 69 7.50 -8.05 -9.23
C MET A 69 7.57 -9.43 -8.53
N THR A 70 6.58 -9.79 -7.73
CA THR A 70 6.54 -11.12 -7.06
C THR A 70 6.63 -12.29 -8.03
N ILE A 71 6.21 -12.12 -9.29
CA ILE A 71 6.34 -13.14 -10.34
C ILE A 71 7.80 -13.41 -10.73
N LEU A 72 8.71 -12.47 -10.49
CA LEU A 72 10.14 -12.61 -10.75
C LEU A 72 10.91 -13.12 -9.52
N ARG A 73 10.21 -13.61 -8.50
CA ARG A 73 10.85 -14.13 -7.29
C ARG A 73 11.82 -15.27 -7.62
N ASN A 74 13.02 -15.19 -7.04
CA ASN A 74 14.13 -16.11 -7.29
C ASN A 74 14.69 -16.08 -8.73
N TYR A 75 14.30 -15.10 -9.53
CA TYR A 75 14.93 -14.84 -10.81
C TYR A 75 16.23 -14.08 -10.58
N ALA A 76 17.33 -14.53 -11.19
CA ALA A 76 18.65 -13.91 -11.14
C ALA A 76 19.20 -13.70 -9.70
N ASN A 77 19.19 -14.77 -8.88
CA ASN A 77 19.75 -14.73 -7.53
C ASN A 77 21.29 -14.67 -7.52
N ASP A 78 21.82 -14.17 -6.40
CA ASP A 78 23.26 -14.17 -6.07
C ASP A 78 24.14 -13.36 -7.04
N LEU A 79 23.58 -12.34 -7.68
CA LEU A 79 24.27 -11.41 -8.56
C LEU A 79 24.55 -10.08 -7.85
N ASN A 80 25.57 -9.33 -8.32
CA ASN A 80 25.72 -7.95 -7.90
C ASN A 80 24.61 -7.06 -8.48
N LEU A 81 24.46 -5.84 -7.95
CA LEU A 81 23.34 -4.96 -8.33
C LEU A 81 23.29 -4.64 -9.83
N GLU A 82 24.45 -4.36 -10.44
CA GLU A 82 24.51 -3.97 -11.85
C GLU A 82 24.08 -5.12 -12.77
N GLU A 83 24.68 -6.29 -12.58
CA GLU A 83 24.34 -7.51 -13.32
C GLU A 83 22.90 -7.95 -13.05
N TRP A 84 22.44 -7.89 -11.80
CA TRP A 84 21.07 -8.22 -11.42
C TRP A 84 20.07 -7.29 -12.11
N LEU A 85 20.28 -5.98 -12.04
CA LEU A 85 19.32 -5.00 -12.53
C LEU A 85 19.34 -4.88 -14.05
N PHE A 86 20.51 -4.57 -14.63
CA PHE A 86 20.61 -4.18 -16.04
C PHE A 86 20.65 -5.38 -16.99
N ASP A 87 21.28 -6.49 -16.58
CA ASP A 87 21.44 -7.64 -17.47
C ASP A 87 20.29 -8.64 -17.32
N ASN A 88 19.56 -8.62 -16.21
CA ASN A 88 18.53 -9.62 -15.91
C ASN A 88 17.15 -9.01 -15.65
N ILE A 89 16.98 -8.14 -14.65
CA ILE A 89 15.65 -7.69 -14.22
C ILE A 89 15.01 -6.77 -15.27
N LEU A 90 15.67 -5.71 -15.70
CA LEU A 90 15.09 -4.79 -16.68
C LEU A 90 14.71 -5.51 -18.00
N PRO A 91 15.56 -6.39 -18.59
CA PRO A 91 15.16 -7.16 -19.77
C PRO A 91 14.00 -8.15 -19.54
N ALA A 92 13.82 -8.62 -18.30
CA ALA A 92 12.67 -9.45 -17.95
C ALA A 92 11.39 -8.60 -17.80
N GLU A 93 11.50 -7.45 -17.14
CA GLU A 93 10.40 -6.50 -16.93
C GLU A 93 9.83 -5.96 -18.25
N GLU A 94 10.68 -5.72 -19.27
CA GLU A 94 10.24 -5.31 -20.61
C GLU A 94 9.29 -6.31 -21.29
N LYS A 95 9.30 -7.57 -20.87
CA LYS A 95 8.46 -8.63 -21.40
C LYS A 95 7.18 -8.84 -20.63
N LEU A 96 7.04 -8.22 -19.46
CA LEU A 96 5.86 -8.37 -18.63
C LEU A 96 4.67 -7.65 -19.25
N LEU A 97 3.56 -8.37 -19.31
CA LEU A 97 2.28 -7.83 -19.75
C LEU A 97 1.52 -7.20 -18.58
N PRO A 98 0.59 -6.29 -18.82
CA PRO A 98 -0.27 -5.73 -17.78
C PRO A 98 -0.95 -6.79 -16.91
N GLU A 99 -1.36 -7.91 -17.50
CA GLU A 99 -1.99 -9.03 -16.78
C GLU A 99 -1.02 -9.71 -15.81
N ASP A 100 0.25 -9.83 -16.16
CA ASP A 100 1.27 -10.41 -15.27
C ASP A 100 1.42 -9.56 -14.00
N ILE A 101 1.42 -8.23 -14.15
CA ILE A 101 1.48 -7.30 -13.02
C ILE A 101 0.25 -7.44 -12.13
N TYR A 102 -0.93 -7.58 -12.69
CA TYR A 102 -2.15 -7.80 -11.91
C TYR A 102 -2.06 -9.07 -11.05
N TRP A 103 -1.67 -10.21 -11.63
CA TRP A 103 -1.55 -11.48 -10.91
C TRP A 103 -0.40 -11.47 -9.90
N GLY A 104 0.75 -10.90 -10.28
CA GLY A 104 1.87 -10.70 -9.35
C GLY A 104 1.48 -9.87 -8.14
N THR A 105 0.72 -8.80 -8.36
CA THR A 105 0.21 -7.95 -7.29
C THR A 105 -0.75 -8.71 -6.37
N LEU A 106 -1.70 -9.48 -6.91
CA LEU A 106 -2.60 -10.30 -6.10
C LEU A 106 -1.85 -11.33 -5.26
N LEU A 107 -0.80 -11.95 -5.81
CA LEU A 107 0.06 -12.87 -5.07
C LEU A 107 0.73 -12.17 -3.89
N GLY A 108 1.39 -11.03 -4.12
CA GLY A 108 2.03 -10.25 -3.07
C GLY A 108 1.04 -9.77 -2.00
N ILE A 109 -0.14 -9.30 -2.40
CA ILE A 109 -1.20 -8.89 -1.48
C ILE A 109 -1.67 -10.09 -0.61
N SER A 110 -1.81 -11.28 -1.21
CA SER A 110 -2.24 -12.46 -0.47
C SER A 110 -1.25 -12.85 0.64
N GLU A 111 0.03 -12.70 0.39
CA GLU A 111 1.10 -12.91 1.37
C GLU A 111 1.07 -11.82 2.46
N MET A 112 0.92 -10.56 2.06
CA MET A 112 0.78 -9.44 3.00
C MET A 112 -0.38 -9.64 3.96
N ILE A 113 -1.57 -10.00 3.47
CA ILE A 113 -2.73 -10.25 4.31
C ILE A 113 -2.49 -11.41 5.28
N LYS A 114 -1.89 -12.52 4.82
CA LYS A 114 -1.58 -13.68 5.65
C LYS A 114 -0.58 -13.39 6.76
N THR A 115 0.30 -12.42 6.55
CA THR A 115 1.34 -12.03 7.52
C THR A 115 0.95 -10.82 8.37
N GLY A 116 -0.28 -10.29 8.20
CA GLY A 116 -0.82 -9.21 9.03
C GLY A 116 -0.55 -7.82 8.51
N THR A 117 -0.06 -7.66 7.28
CA THR A 117 0.06 -6.36 6.62
C THR A 117 -1.31 -5.92 6.13
N THR A 118 -1.72 -4.72 6.50
CA THR A 118 -3.05 -4.15 6.18
C THR A 118 -3.00 -2.94 5.25
N ALA A 119 -1.82 -2.40 5.05
CA ALA A 119 -1.57 -1.30 4.12
C ALA A 119 -0.16 -1.40 3.53
N PHE A 120 0.03 -0.97 2.29
CA PHE A 120 1.34 -0.94 1.66
C PHE A 120 1.53 0.28 0.76
N LEU A 121 2.79 0.64 0.55
CA LEU A 121 3.24 1.61 -0.43
C LEU A 121 3.80 0.85 -1.62
N ASP A 122 3.38 1.21 -2.83
CA ASP A 122 3.85 0.54 -4.04
C ASP A 122 4.17 1.51 -5.17
N MET A 123 5.17 1.16 -5.93
CA MET A 123 5.58 1.80 -7.18
C MET A 123 6.12 0.70 -8.10
N TYR A 124 5.60 0.60 -9.31
CA TYR A 124 6.05 -0.41 -10.28
C TYR A 124 5.54 -0.10 -11.69
N LEU A 125 5.63 -1.09 -12.58
CA LEU A 125 5.06 -1.00 -13.92
C LEU A 125 3.53 -1.15 -13.91
N HIS A 126 2.86 -0.62 -14.93
CA HIS A 126 1.43 -0.80 -15.14
C HIS A 126 0.56 -0.56 -13.90
N MET A 127 0.77 0.56 -13.20
CA MET A 127 0.15 0.86 -11.91
C MET A 127 -1.38 0.80 -11.90
N ASP A 128 -2.05 0.96 -13.06
CA ASP A 128 -3.50 0.74 -13.17
C ASP A 128 -3.89 -0.72 -12.87
N GLN A 129 -3.03 -1.69 -13.21
CA GLN A 129 -3.27 -3.09 -12.88
C GLN A 129 -3.02 -3.39 -11.40
N VAL A 130 -2.02 -2.74 -10.82
CA VAL A 130 -1.79 -2.76 -9.37
C VAL A 130 -3.02 -2.23 -8.64
N ALA A 131 -3.54 -1.08 -9.07
CA ALA A 131 -4.71 -0.46 -8.46
C ALA A 131 -5.97 -1.33 -8.57
N LYS A 132 -6.20 -2.01 -9.70
CA LYS A 132 -7.29 -2.99 -9.87
C LYS A 132 -7.15 -4.15 -8.89
N ALA A 133 -5.95 -4.73 -8.75
CA ALA A 133 -5.69 -5.81 -7.80
C ALA A 133 -5.94 -5.37 -6.36
N VAL A 134 -5.52 -4.16 -5.99
CA VAL A 134 -5.79 -3.56 -4.68
C VAL A 134 -7.28 -3.37 -4.42
N ALA A 135 -8.02 -2.86 -5.41
CA ALA A 135 -9.46 -2.65 -5.33
C ALA A 135 -10.20 -3.98 -5.06
N GLU A 136 -9.86 -5.02 -5.80
CA GLU A 136 -10.45 -6.35 -5.68
C GLU A 136 -10.10 -7.03 -4.37
N ALA A 137 -8.82 -7.03 -3.97
CA ALA A 137 -8.37 -7.65 -2.74
C ALA A 137 -8.88 -6.95 -1.47
N GLY A 138 -9.26 -5.69 -1.56
CA GLY A 138 -9.82 -4.93 -0.44
C GLY A 138 -8.78 -4.41 0.57
N ILE A 139 -7.50 -4.52 0.31
CA ILE A 139 -6.41 -3.97 1.14
C ILE A 139 -6.30 -2.45 0.96
N ARG A 140 -5.59 -1.77 1.85
CA ARG A 140 -5.24 -0.35 1.69
C ARG A 140 -3.91 -0.22 0.98
N ALA A 141 -3.81 0.74 0.07
CA ALA A 141 -2.54 1.05 -0.60
C ALA A 141 -2.37 2.55 -0.84
N ASN A 142 -1.11 2.99 -0.82
CA ASN A 142 -0.68 4.22 -1.45
C ASN A 142 0.15 3.84 -2.67
N LEU A 143 -0.35 4.18 -3.85
CA LEU A 143 0.20 3.77 -5.14
C LEU A 143 0.86 4.99 -5.80
N SER A 144 2.12 4.84 -6.12
CA SER A 144 2.92 5.95 -6.66
C SER A 144 3.16 5.80 -8.15
N LYS A 145 3.01 6.91 -8.88
CA LYS A 145 3.38 7.03 -10.28
C LYS A 145 3.77 8.48 -10.53
N ASN A 146 4.89 8.72 -11.24
CA ASN A 146 5.21 10.08 -11.66
C ASN A 146 4.30 10.46 -12.85
N PRO A 147 3.56 11.57 -12.78
CA PRO A 147 2.77 12.06 -13.90
C PRO A 147 3.61 12.78 -14.97
N LEU A 148 4.88 13.04 -14.69
CA LEU A 148 5.78 13.80 -15.56
C LEU A 148 6.83 12.87 -16.16
N ASP A 149 6.91 12.87 -17.49
CA ASP A 149 8.04 12.29 -18.22
C ASP A 149 9.04 13.40 -18.57
N PHE A 150 10.31 13.11 -18.45
CA PHE A 150 11.41 14.06 -18.66
C PHE A 150 12.35 13.58 -19.76
N ASP A 151 12.93 14.53 -20.50
CA ASP A 151 14.08 14.26 -21.36
C ASP A 151 15.39 14.23 -20.55
N GLU A 152 16.50 13.95 -21.21
CA GLU A 152 17.84 13.88 -20.59
C GLU A 152 18.28 15.20 -19.91
N SER A 153 17.71 16.33 -20.32
CA SER A 153 17.99 17.64 -19.70
C SER A 153 17.14 17.93 -18.46
N GLY A 154 16.14 17.09 -18.17
CA GLY A 154 15.17 17.27 -17.09
C GLY A 154 13.98 18.14 -17.47
N LYS A 155 13.79 18.43 -18.77
CA LYS A 155 12.61 19.15 -19.25
C LYS A 155 11.43 18.20 -19.37
N ILE A 156 10.25 18.65 -18.92
CA ILE A 156 9.01 17.90 -19.07
C ILE A 156 8.67 17.76 -20.56
N VAL A 157 8.53 16.51 -21.02
CA VAL A 157 8.15 16.16 -22.40
C VAL A 157 6.73 15.61 -22.49
N LYS A 158 6.20 15.10 -21.37
CA LYS A 158 4.83 14.61 -21.28
C LYS A 158 4.30 14.78 -19.87
N GLU A 159 3.00 15.04 -19.78
CA GLU A 159 2.25 15.07 -18.53
C GLU A 159 1.05 14.12 -18.65
N ASP A 160 0.86 13.24 -17.66
CA ASP A 160 -0.26 12.28 -17.64
C ASP A 160 -0.77 12.09 -16.20
N TYR A 161 -1.77 12.85 -15.82
CA TYR A 161 -2.39 12.79 -14.50
C TYR A 161 -3.51 11.75 -14.39
N SER A 162 -3.78 10.99 -15.45
CA SER A 162 -4.91 10.06 -15.52
C SER A 162 -4.92 9.02 -14.40
N PHE A 163 -3.75 8.52 -14.02
CA PHE A 163 -3.64 7.59 -12.91
C PHE A 163 -4.12 8.20 -11.58
N PHE A 164 -3.70 9.44 -11.29
CA PHE A 164 -4.13 10.15 -10.10
C PHE A 164 -5.64 10.41 -10.12
N GLU A 165 -6.18 10.92 -11.22
CA GLU A 165 -7.60 11.23 -11.39
C GLU A 165 -8.47 9.97 -11.26
N ASN A 166 -8.02 8.86 -11.81
CA ASN A 166 -8.77 7.62 -11.80
C ASN A 166 -8.76 6.91 -10.44
N TRP A 167 -7.68 7.00 -9.68
CA TRP A 167 -7.47 6.14 -8.52
C TRP A 167 -7.37 6.85 -7.18
N HIS A 168 -7.08 8.15 -7.13
CA HIS A 168 -6.96 8.85 -5.87
C HIS A 168 -8.28 8.86 -5.09
N ASN A 169 -8.23 8.44 -3.83
CA ASN A 169 -9.39 8.31 -2.94
C ASN A 169 -10.45 7.28 -3.38
N ARG A 170 -10.17 6.43 -4.36
CA ARG A 170 -11.08 5.35 -4.74
C ARG A 170 -11.26 4.33 -3.63
N GLU A 171 -12.26 3.45 -3.80
CA GLU A 171 -12.60 2.38 -2.86
C GLU A 171 -12.84 2.90 -1.43
N ASN A 172 -13.62 3.97 -1.30
CA ASN A 172 -13.90 4.65 -0.02
C ASN A 172 -12.61 5.14 0.67
N GLY A 173 -11.64 5.62 -0.08
CA GLY A 173 -10.36 6.13 0.41
C GLY A 173 -9.36 5.05 0.81
N ARG A 174 -9.58 3.77 0.43
CA ARG A 174 -8.59 2.71 0.63
C ARG A 174 -7.41 2.84 -0.31
N ILE A 175 -7.61 3.37 -1.51
CA ILE A 175 -6.55 3.67 -2.47
C ILE A 175 -6.22 5.15 -2.38
N LYS A 176 -4.97 5.44 -2.10
CA LYS A 176 -4.36 6.76 -2.20
C LYS A 176 -3.33 6.72 -3.32
N THR A 177 -3.06 7.86 -3.92
CA THR A 177 -1.98 7.98 -4.90
C THR A 177 -1.02 9.07 -4.48
N SER A 178 0.24 8.86 -4.80
CA SER A 178 1.33 9.82 -4.62
C SER A 178 2.19 9.89 -5.87
N PHE A 179 3.04 10.89 -5.95
CA PHE A 179 4.02 10.98 -7.01
C PHE A 179 5.31 10.32 -6.58
N GLU A 180 5.98 9.69 -7.51
CA GLU A 180 7.25 9.05 -7.27
C GLU A 180 8.39 9.76 -7.98
N VAL A 181 9.51 9.71 -7.34
CA VAL A 181 10.82 9.80 -7.97
C VAL A 181 11.58 8.57 -7.50
N HIS A 182 11.76 7.60 -8.39
CA HIS A 182 12.27 6.27 -8.03
C HIS A 182 13.61 6.35 -7.29
N SER A 183 14.51 7.20 -7.76
CA SER A 183 15.83 7.36 -7.13
C SER A 183 16.49 8.66 -7.56
N VAL A 184 17.38 9.18 -6.70
CA VAL A 184 18.12 10.42 -6.99
C VAL A 184 19.18 10.27 -8.07
N TYR A 185 19.56 9.06 -8.42
CA TYR A 185 20.57 8.78 -9.46
C TYR A 185 19.98 8.52 -10.86
N LEU A 186 18.66 8.32 -10.95
CA LEU A 186 17.93 8.19 -12.23
C LEU A 186 17.30 9.50 -12.70
N PHE A 187 17.25 10.51 -11.84
CA PHE A 187 16.66 11.81 -12.11
C PHE A 187 17.67 12.92 -11.87
N ASN A 188 17.66 13.95 -12.69
CA ASN A 188 18.46 15.13 -12.44
C ASN A 188 17.75 16.12 -11.49
N GLU A 189 18.45 17.15 -11.03
CA GLU A 189 17.93 18.11 -10.06
C GLU A 189 16.65 18.82 -10.55
N GLU A 190 16.58 19.19 -11.82
CA GLU A 190 15.41 19.86 -12.39
C GLU A 190 14.16 18.97 -12.35
N SER A 191 14.29 17.70 -12.70
CA SER A 191 13.21 16.72 -12.63
C SER A 191 12.68 16.53 -11.20
N LEU A 192 13.60 16.50 -10.21
CA LEU A 192 13.25 16.41 -8.79
C LEU A 192 12.45 17.63 -8.33
N ILE A 193 12.90 18.83 -8.71
CA ILE A 193 12.24 20.09 -8.37
C ILE A 193 10.83 20.16 -9.00
N GLN A 194 10.69 19.81 -10.28
CA GLN A 194 9.41 19.84 -10.97
C GLN A 194 8.43 18.81 -10.38
N SER A 195 8.86 17.58 -10.10
CA SER A 195 8.02 16.58 -9.44
C SER A 195 7.54 17.04 -8.06
N ALA A 196 8.42 17.68 -7.27
CA ALA A 196 8.05 18.21 -5.96
C ALA A 196 7.06 19.37 -6.04
N LYS A 197 7.19 20.27 -7.03
CA LYS A 197 6.23 21.36 -7.28
C LYS A 197 4.86 20.79 -7.64
N CYS A 198 4.82 19.82 -8.56
CA CYS A 198 3.60 19.17 -8.99
C CYS A 198 2.87 18.47 -7.82
N ALA A 199 3.60 17.73 -6.99
CA ALA A 199 3.04 17.09 -5.81
C ALA A 199 2.42 18.10 -4.83
N LYS A 200 3.08 19.25 -4.64
CA LYS A 200 2.58 20.32 -3.78
C LYS A 200 1.31 20.97 -4.34
N GLU A 201 1.25 21.26 -5.63
CA GLU A 201 0.10 21.86 -6.29
C GLU A 201 -1.14 20.96 -6.22
N LEU A 202 -0.96 19.66 -6.35
CA LEU A 202 -2.04 18.67 -6.25
C LEU A 202 -2.32 18.20 -4.82
N ASN A 203 -1.67 18.82 -3.82
CA ASN A 203 -1.81 18.48 -2.41
C ASN A 203 -1.64 16.97 -2.12
N THR A 204 -0.65 16.37 -2.78
CA THR A 204 -0.22 14.97 -2.57
C THR A 204 1.25 14.92 -2.12
N ARG A 205 1.80 13.72 -2.02
CA ARG A 205 3.20 13.51 -1.62
C ARG A 205 3.98 12.90 -2.76
#